data_3c3262de7dabba4b8cd18f629e43440e
#
_entry.id   3c3262de7dabba4b8cd18f629e43440e
#
_cell.length_a   1.000
_cell.length_b   1.000
_cell.length_c   1.000
_cell.angle_alpha   90.00
_cell.angle_beta   90.00
_cell.angle_gamma   90.00
#
_symmetry.space_group_name_H-M   'P 1'
#
loop_
_entity.id
_entity.type
_entity.pdbx_description
1 polymer ?
#
loop_
_entity_poly.entity_id
_entity_poly.type
_entity_poly.pdbx_seq_one_letter_code
_entity_poly.pdbx_strand_id
1 'polypeptide(L)'
;MSNNTASALAEMIGERLKQARLNRDQTQSDVAERAGLARKTVLNAEKGKVQLENLMAIMIALDLTEQLDLFLPPPEISPLQLAKLQGKQRQRASGQRRETEQDSTTW
;
A
#
# COMPACT_ATOMS: atom_id res chain seq x y z
N MET A 1 24.86 3.84 12.15
CA MET A 1 24.00 2.79 12.58
C MET A 1 22.55 3.02 12.14
N SER A 2 21.99 2.08 11.50
CA SER A 2 20.65 2.27 11.03
C SER A 2 19.65 2.03 12.16
N ASN A 3 18.56 2.76 12.12
CA ASN A 3 17.49 2.64 13.07
C ASN A 3 16.31 1.97 12.37
N ASN A 4 16.12 0.70 12.65
CA ASN A 4 15.13 -0.12 11.93
C ASN A 4 13.89 -0.41 12.74
N THR A 5 13.59 0.40 13.74
CA THR A 5 12.30 0.25 14.42
C THR A 5 11.18 0.62 13.48
N ALA A 6 9.99 0.05 13.72
CA ALA A 6 8.83 0.36 12.91
C ALA A 6 8.54 1.85 12.92
N SER A 7 8.67 2.47 14.09
CA SER A 7 8.40 3.90 14.23
C SER A 7 9.39 4.72 13.40
N ALA A 8 10.66 4.38 13.46
CA ALA A 8 11.69 5.13 12.73
C ALA A 8 11.51 4.98 11.23
N LEU A 9 11.18 3.78 10.77
CA LEU A 9 10.96 3.54 9.35
C LEU A 9 9.72 4.29 8.86
N ALA A 10 8.66 4.31 9.68
CA ALA A 10 7.45 5.05 9.32
C ALA A 10 7.73 6.54 9.22
N GLU A 11 8.52 7.09 10.16
CA GLU A 11 8.88 8.49 10.11
C GLU A 11 9.73 8.81 8.89
N MET A 12 10.60 7.90 8.51
CA MET A 12 11.41 8.08 7.31
C MET A 12 10.53 8.17 6.07
N ILE A 13 9.53 7.28 5.96
CA ILE A 13 8.60 7.32 4.84
C ILE A 13 7.79 8.61 4.86
N GLY A 14 7.36 9.02 6.06
CA GLY A 14 6.61 10.27 6.20
C GLY A 14 7.42 11.48 5.72
N GLU A 15 8.70 11.50 6.06
CA GLU A 15 9.57 12.59 5.64
C GLU A 15 9.74 12.60 4.12
N ARG A 16 9.83 11.42 3.51
CA ARG A 16 9.93 11.33 2.06
C ARG A 16 8.65 11.76 1.36
N LEU A 17 7.50 11.49 1.96
CA LEU A 17 6.23 12.00 1.45
C LEU A 17 6.22 13.52 1.46
N LYS A 18 6.68 14.10 2.56
CA LYS A 18 6.76 15.56 2.68
C LYS A 18 7.65 16.14 1.60
N GLN A 19 8.83 15.54 1.39
CA GLN A 19 9.73 16.02 0.35
C GLN A 19 9.12 15.89 -1.03
N ALA A 20 8.42 14.80 -1.30
CA ALA A 20 7.76 14.63 -2.59
C ALA A 20 6.71 15.72 -2.81
N ARG A 21 5.97 16.05 -1.75
CA ARG A 21 4.97 17.11 -1.82
C ARG A 21 5.61 18.47 -2.09
N LEU A 22 6.67 18.76 -1.34
CA LEU A 22 7.36 20.04 -1.50
C LEU A 22 8.01 20.16 -2.89
N ASN A 23 8.56 19.07 -3.38
CA ASN A 23 9.15 19.07 -4.72
C ASN A 23 8.12 19.34 -5.80
N ARG A 24 6.85 19.11 -5.52
CA ARG A 24 5.76 19.39 -6.46
C ARG A 24 5.08 20.71 -6.16
N ASP A 25 5.65 21.47 -5.25
CA ASP A 25 5.16 22.81 -4.90
C ASP A 25 3.70 22.76 -4.46
N GLN A 26 3.35 21.77 -3.63
CA GLN A 26 2.00 21.63 -3.11
C GLN A 26 1.98 21.76 -1.61
N THR A 27 0.88 22.31 -1.09
CA THR A 27 0.65 22.38 0.33
C THR A 27 -0.01 21.09 0.81
N GLN A 28 -0.05 20.91 2.15
CA GLN A 28 -0.78 19.77 2.71
C GLN A 28 -2.26 19.84 2.34
N SER A 29 -2.82 21.05 2.29
CA SER A 29 -4.22 21.22 1.91
C SER A 29 -4.45 20.81 0.45
N ASP A 30 -3.52 21.15 -0.44
CA ASP A 30 -3.62 20.78 -1.84
C ASP A 30 -3.67 19.25 -1.98
N VAL A 31 -2.75 18.56 -1.30
CA VAL A 31 -2.70 17.11 -1.37
C VAL A 31 -3.95 16.50 -0.76
N ALA A 32 -4.40 17.03 0.37
CA ALA A 32 -5.60 16.53 1.04
C ALA A 32 -6.81 16.63 0.13
N GLU A 33 -6.95 17.74 -0.55
CA GLU A 33 -8.07 17.94 -1.45
C GLU A 33 -8.03 16.94 -2.61
N ARG A 34 -6.86 16.76 -3.19
CA ARG A 34 -6.71 15.83 -4.32
C ARG A 34 -6.87 14.38 -3.90
N ALA A 35 -6.47 14.06 -2.68
CA ALA A 35 -6.57 12.69 -2.15
C ALA A 35 -7.95 12.39 -1.57
N GLY A 36 -8.79 13.41 -1.37
CA GLY A 36 -10.07 13.21 -0.73
C GLY A 36 -9.95 12.95 0.76
N LEU A 37 -8.94 13.55 1.41
CA LEU A 37 -8.66 13.33 2.82
C LEU A 37 -8.69 14.66 3.58
N ALA A 38 -8.79 14.57 4.90
CA ALA A 38 -8.64 15.74 5.75
C ALA A 38 -7.17 16.17 5.75
N ARG A 39 -6.93 17.47 5.86
CA ARG A 39 -5.56 17.99 5.92
C ARG A 39 -4.79 17.36 7.09
N LYS A 40 -5.46 17.11 8.20
CA LYS A 40 -4.81 16.50 9.37
C LYS A 40 -4.32 15.09 9.05
N THR A 41 -5.02 14.36 8.19
CA THR A 41 -4.59 13.04 7.78
C THR A 41 -3.27 13.13 7.01
N VAL A 42 -3.14 14.11 6.13
CA VAL A 42 -1.89 14.32 5.41
C VAL A 42 -0.77 14.72 6.37
N LEU A 43 -1.08 15.63 7.30
CA LEU A 43 -0.11 16.04 8.30
C LEU A 43 0.41 14.83 9.09
N ASN A 44 -0.50 13.98 9.54
CA ASN A 44 -0.11 12.80 10.32
C ASN A 44 0.67 11.80 9.47
N ALA A 45 0.31 11.65 8.19
CA ALA A 45 1.05 10.77 7.30
C ALA A 45 2.51 11.20 7.16
N GLU A 46 2.74 12.51 7.11
CA GLU A 46 4.11 13.03 7.01
C GLU A 46 4.89 12.83 8.31
N LYS A 47 4.18 12.51 9.39
CA LYS A 47 4.81 12.13 10.66
C LYS A 47 4.93 10.62 10.81
N GLY A 48 4.52 9.87 9.81
CA GLY A 48 4.62 8.42 9.84
C GLY A 48 3.42 7.73 10.46
N LYS A 49 2.27 8.41 10.56
CA LYS A 49 1.08 7.84 11.19
C LYS A 49 -0.10 7.97 10.27
N VAL A 50 -0.36 6.89 9.53
CA VAL A 50 -1.44 6.90 8.56
C VAL A 50 -1.87 5.46 8.28
N GLN A 51 -3.13 5.28 7.98
CA GLN A 51 -3.62 3.99 7.50
C GLN A 51 -3.12 3.75 6.09
N LEU A 52 -2.93 2.50 5.75
CA LEU A 52 -2.35 2.13 4.45
C LEU A 52 -3.17 2.68 3.29
N GLU A 53 -4.49 2.57 3.36
CA GLU A 53 -5.35 3.05 2.28
C GLU A 53 -5.17 4.56 2.08
N ASN A 54 -5.08 5.29 3.18
CA ASN A 54 -4.90 6.75 3.09
C ASN A 54 -3.53 7.10 2.54
N LEU A 55 -2.50 6.31 2.89
CA LEU A 55 -1.18 6.49 2.30
C LEU A 55 -1.24 6.30 0.79
N MET A 56 -1.97 5.28 0.34
CA MET A 56 -2.12 5.05 -1.09
C MET A 56 -2.81 6.24 -1.77
N ALA A 57 -3.84 6.79 -1.14
CA ALA A 57 -4.54 7.95 -1.69
C ALA A 57 -3.59 9.15 -1.84
N ILE A 58 -2.72 9.35 -0.86
CA ILE A 58 -1.73 10.43 -0.92
C ILE A 58 -0.74 10.18 -2.06
N MET A 59 -0.29 8.94 -2.21
CA MET A 59 0.65 8.61 -3.28
C MET A 59 0.03 8.80 -4.66
N ILE A 60 -1.25 8.49 -4.81
CA ILE A 60 -1.97 8.77 -6.05
C ILE A 60 -2.01 10.28 -6.31
N ALA A 61 -2.34 11.04 -5.27
CA ALA A 61 -2.41 12.50 -5.40
C ALA A 61 -1.07 13.12 -5.78
N LEU A 62 0.02 12.50 -5.35
CA LEU A 62 1.37 12.96 -5.65
C LEU A 62 1.96 12.29 -6.90
N ASP A 63 1.19 11.43 -7.56
CA ASP A 63 1.64 10.72 -8.75
C ASP A 63 2.86 9.86 -8.47
N LEU A 64 2.81 9.11 -7.38
CA LEU A 64 3.92 8.27 -6.92
C LEU A 64 3.61 6.77 -6.99
N THR A 65 2.54 6.39 -7.71
CA THR A 65 2.12 4.98 -7.68
C THR A 65 3.17 4.05 -8.29
N GLU A 66 3.98 4.54 -9.22
CA GLU A 66 5.04 3.71 -9.79
C GLU A 66 6.10 3.34 -8.75
N GLN A 67 6.22 4.16 -7.70
CA GLN A 67 7.18 3.86 -6.63
C GLN A 67 6.79 2.64 -5.82
N LEU A 68 5.53 2.23 -5.89
CA LEU A 68 5.07 1.06 -5.13
C LEU A 68 5.76 -0.22 -5.61
N ASP A 69 6.00 -0.34 -6.90
CA ASP A 69 6.69 -1.52 -7.42
C ASP A 69 8.15 -1.57 -7.00
N LEU A 70 8.74 -0.42 -6.73
CA LEU A 70 10.10 -0.37 -6.20
C LEU A 70 10.13 -0.61 -4.71
N PHE A 71 9.10 -0.14 -4.01
CA PHE A 71 9.02 -0.28 -2.57
C PHE A 71 8.73 -1.72 -2.15
N LEU A 72 7.75 -2.33 -2.81
CA LEU A 72 7.35 -3.70 -2.49
C LEU A 72 6.96 -4.38 -3.80
N PRO A 73 7.95 -4.84 -4.56
CA PRO A 73 7.66 -5.42 -5.86
C PRO A 73 6.90 -6.73 -5.73
N PRO A 74 6.12 -7.08 -6.77
CA PRO A 74 5.45 -8.37 -6.73
C PRO A 74 6.49 -9.49 -6.62
N PRO A 75 6.19 -10.52 -5.84
CA PRO A 75 7.16 -11.59 -5.65
C PRO A 75 7.42 -12.34 -6.96
N GLU A 76 8.69 -12.71 -7.15
CA GLU A 76 9.05 -13.57 -8.25
C GLU A 76 8.61 -14.99 -7.92
N ILE A 77 7.95 -15.63 -8.87
CA ILE A 77 7.46 -16.97 -8.67
C ILE A 77 8.12 -17.87 -9.71
N SER A 78 8.87 -18.89 -9.24
CA SER A 78 9.47 -19.86 -10.15
C SER A 78 8.37 -20.67 -10.84
N PRO A 79 8.66 -21.29 -11.99
CA PRO A 79 7.65 -22.10 -12.66
C PRO A 79 7.06 -23.19 -11.77
N LEU A 80 7.89 -23.77 -10.91
CA LEU A 80 7.41 -24.81 -10.00
C LEU A 80 6.44 -24.23 -8.97
N GLN A 81 6.79 -23.08 -8.39
CA GLN A 81 5.93 -22.42 -7.42
C GLN A 81 4.61 -21.99 -8.05
N LEU A 82 4.69 -21.49 -9.28
CA LEU A 82 3.49 -21.07 -9.99
C LEU A 82 2.54 -22.26 -10.20
N ALA A 83 3.08 -23.39 -10.57
CA ALA A 83 2.27 -24.59 -10.76
C ALA A 83 1.58 -25.01 -9.46
N LYS A 84 2.28 -24.93 -8.34
CA LYS A 84 1.70 -25.26 -7.04
C LYS A 84 0.58 -24.29 -6.67
N LEU A 85 0.77 -23.01 -6.91
CA LEU A 85 -0.24 -22.00 -6.59
C LEU A 85 -1.49 -22.22 -7.44
N GLN A 86 -1.31 -22.52 -8.72
CA GLN A 86 -2.45 -22.76 -9.60
C GLN A 86 -3.21 -24.00 -9.16
N GLY A 87 -2.50 -25.04 -8.72
CA GLY A 87 -3.14 -26.23 -8.20
C GLY A 87 -3.97 -25.93 -6.97
N LYS A 88 -3.45 -25.15 -6.05
CA LYS A 88 -4.19 -24.78 -4.86
C LYS A 88 -5.44 -23.97 -5.20
N GLN A 89 -5.32 -23.06 -6.13
CA GLN A 89 -6.45 -22.24 -6.53
C GLN A 89 -7.56 -23.09 -7.13
N ARG A 90 -7.20 -24.11 -7.93
CA ARG A 90 -8.18 -25.02 -8.49
C ARG A 90 -8.90 -25.79 -7.40
N GLN A 91 -8.16 -26.26 -6.41
CA GLN A 91 -8.78 -26.99 -5.33
C GLN A 91 -9.78 -26.16 -4.59
N ARG A 92 -9.47 -24.89 -4.36
CA ARG A 92 -10.41 -23.99 -3.71
C ARG A 92 -11.65 -23.80 -4.56
N ALA A 93 -11.45 -23.55 -5.85
CA ALA A 93 -12.57 -23.28 -6.74
C ALA A 93 -13.50 -24.48 -6.84
N SER A 94 -12.95 -25.69 -6.82
CA SER A 94 -13.77 -26.90 -6.96
C SER A 94 -14.29 -27.43 -5.63
N GLY A 95 -13.61 -27.12 -4.53
CA GLY A 95 -13.93 -27.70 -3.23
C GLY A 95 -14.75 -26.86 -2.32
N GLN A 96 -15.06 -25.62 -2.59
CA GLN A 96 -15.52 -24.81 -1.64
C GLN A 96 -16.76 -24.30 -1.61
N ARG A 97 -17.19 -24.36 -1.40
CA ARG A 97 -17.92 -23.80 -1.37
C ARG A 97 -18.31 -23.80 -0.18
N ARG A 98 -17.86 -23.64 0.69
CA ARG A 98 -17.96 -23.58 1.85
C ARG A 98 -17.48 -22.59 2.65
N GLU A 99 -17.10 -21.98 2.61
CA GLU A 99 -16.59 -20.95 3.27
C GLU A 99 -16.68 -19.78 3.04
N THR A 100 -17.28 -20.01 2.12
CA THR A 100 -17.05 -19.21 1.97
C THR A 100 -17.53 -18.66 1.84
N GLU A 101 -17.62 -18.88 1.43
CA GLU A 101 -17.48 -18.71 1.29
C GLU A 101 -17.64 -18.30 1.55
N GLN A 102 -17.81 -18.58 1.20
CA GLN A 102 -17.47 -18.45 1.39
C GLN A 102 -17.43 -17.92 1.35
N ASP A 103 -17.62 -18.20 0.93
CA ASP A 103 -17.26 -18.01 0.72
C ASP A 103 -17.64 -17.81 0.38
N SER A 104 -17.99 -18.18 -0.04
CA SER A 104 -18.00 -18.30 -0.45
C SER A 104 -18.39 -18.33 -0.78
N THR A 105 -18.44 -18.87 -1.22
CA THR A 105 -18.35 -19.22 -1.55
C THR A 105 -18.52 -19.30 -1.77
N THR A 106 -18.59 -19.61 -1.99
CA THR A 106 -18.27 -20.02 -2.12
C THR A 106 -18.23 -20.14 -2.49
N TRP A 107 -18.07 -20.51 -2.99
CA TRP A 107 -17.63 -20.92 -3.37
C TRP A 107 -17.81 -20.69 -3.52
#